data_01130de8e4cf71f61c1f3b9138329686
#
_entry.id   01130de8e4cf71f61c1f3b9138329686
#
_cell.length_a   1.000
_cell.length_b   1.000
_cell.length_c   1.000
_cell.angle_alpha   90.00
_cell.angle_beta   90.00
_cell.angle_gamma   90.00
#
_symmetry.space_group_name_H-M   'P 1'
#
loop_
_entity.id
_entity.type
_entity.pdbx_description
1 polymer ?
#
loop_
_entity_poly.entity_id
_entity_poly.type
_entity_poly.pdbx_seq_one_letter_code
_entity_poly.pdbx_strand_id
1 'polypeptide(L)'
;VGKIMIDNFYEINLLNQVLEEQDSEINVMLRITPGISAHTHEYDQTGQVDSKFGFDLKSGQADKALQEVLKNQRMHMLGIHAHIGSQIFELNGFEMAAAKLVDVAASWRKNYDYTAQVINVGGGFGIKYVQEDHPLKPEEFVKAIVKTIKDEATKHNFPLPEIDIEPGRSIVGPAGYNLYKVGSMKEIPGLVPYVAVDGGMGDNIRPALYQAKYETVLTNDPQRKASQEFHVAGKYCESGDILADAKLPLLKAGDILAMLDTGAYGYSMASNYNRNPRPAVVFAEDGKAQVVIRRESLEDLVHLDQDYNI
;
A
#
# COMPACT_ATOMS: atom_id res chain seq x y z
N VAL A 1 8.64 12.22 -15.62
CA VAL A 1 8.71 12.04 -14.16
C VAL A 1 9.13 13.36 -13.55
N GLY A 2 8.47 13.80 -12.47
CA GLY A 2 8.75 15.10 -11.83
C GLY A 2 9.91 15.04 -10.84
N LYS A 3 10.00 13.96 -10.10
CA LYS A 3 11.07 13.68 -9.12
C LYS A 3 11.25 12.19 -8.90
N ILE A 4 12.45 11.75 -8.53
CA ILE A 4 12.79 10.36 -8.21
C ILE A 4 13.22 10.27 -6.74
N MET A 5 12.67 9.26 -6.03
CA MET A 5 13.14 8.89 -4.69
C MET A 5 14.29 7.89 -4.83
N ILE A 6 15.47 8.25 -4.35
CA ILE A 6 16.66 7.41 -4.39
C ILE A 6 16.73 6.63 -3.07
N ASP A 7 16.85 5.32 -3.17
CA ASP A 7 16.78 4.39 -2.04
C ASP A 7 18.15 3.83 -1.60
N ASN A 8 19.14 3.83 -2.51
CA ASN A 8 20.47 3.27 -2.26
C ASN A 8 21.55 3.86 -3.18
N PHE A 9 22.84 3.57 -2.88
CA PHE A 9 23.96 4.09 -3.66
C PHE A 9 24.04 3.55 -5.09
N TYR A 10 23.56 2.35 -5.34
CA TYR A 10 23.53 1.79 -6.70
C TYR A 10 22.61 2.63 -7.59
N GLU A 11 21.47 3.06 -7.07
CA GLU A 11 20.52 3.92 -7.81
C GLU A 11 21.11 5.29 -8.12
N ILE A 12 21.93 5.89 -7.24
CA ILE A 12 22.65 7.14 -7.55
C ILE A 12 23.53 6.93 -8.79
N ASN A 13 24.30 5.86 -8.84
CA ASN A 13 25.19 5.57 -9.96
C ASN A 13 24.41 5.25 -11.24
N LEU A 14 23.37 4.41 -11.15
CA LEU A 14 22.56 4.03 -12.30
C LEU A 14 21.80 5.24 -12.87
N LEU A 15 21.24 6.07 -12.00
CA LEU A 15 20.53 7.29 -12.43
C LEU A 15 21.50 8.25 -13.12
N ASN A 16 22.74 8.41 -12.63
CA ASN A 16 23.75 9.22 -13.30
C ASN A 16 24.02 8.72 -14.72
N GLN A 17 24.22 7.42 -14.92
CA GLN A 17 24.43 6.82 -16.24
C GLN A 17 23.27 7.11 -17.19
N VAL A 18 22.04 6.89 -16.74
CA VAL A 18 20.83 7.15 -17.55
C VAL A 18 20.71 8.62 -17.91
N LEU A 19 20.99 9.55 -16.99
CA LEU A 19 20.93 10.98 -17.23
C LEU A 19 22.02 11.46 -18.21
N GLU A 20 23.21 10.87 -18.13
CA GLU A 20 24.29 11.10 -19.11
C GLU A 20 23.92 10.59 -20.50
N GLU A 21 23.40 9.37 -20.62
CA GLU A 21 22.98 8.76 -21.89
C GLU A 21 21.84 9.54 -22.56
N GLN A 22 20.90 10.10 -21.76
CA GLN A 22 19.75 10.85 -22.26
C GLN A 22 19.96 12.35 -22.35
N ASP A 23 21.14 12.84 -21.97
CA ASP A 23 21.46 14.26 -21.84
C ASP A 23 20.35 15.05 -21.12
N SER A 24 19.96 14.56 -19.95
CA SER A 24 18.82 15.08 -19.19
C SER A 24 19.18 15.32 -17.72
N GLU A 25 18.31 16.05 -17.03
CA GLU A 25 18.41 16.37 -15.61
C GLU A 25 17.12 15.98 -14.90
N ILE A 26 17.18 15.71 -13.57
CA ILE A 26 16.03 15.30 -12.78
C ILE A 26 16.10 15.81 -11.34
N ASN A 27 14.97 16.15 -10.78
CA ASN A 27 14.83 16.37 -9.35
C ASN A 27 14.87 15.06 -8.58
N VAL A 28 15.59 15.04 -7.48
CA VAL A 28 15.69 13.83 -6.63
C VAL A 28 15.45 14.14 -5.17
N MET A 29 14.99 13.13 -4.45
CA MET A 29 14.90 13.11 -2.99
C MET A 29 15.58 11.85 -2.47
N LEU A 30 16.21 11.94 -1.31
CA LEU A 30 16.78 10.76 -0.65
C LEU A 30 15.75 10.15 0.29
N ARG A 31 15.49 8.86 0.11
CA ARG A 31 14.73 8.08 1.09
C ARG A 31 15.63 7.71 2.25
N ILE A 32 15.27 8.12 3.45
CA ILE A 32 15.99 7.79 4.66
C ILE A 32 15.15 6.88 5.55
N THR A 33 15.85 6.05 6.34
CA THR A 33 15.24 5.19 7.33
C THR A 33 15.32 5.87 8.69
N PRO A 34 14.21 6.43 9.19
CA PRO A 34 14.24 7.24 10.43
C PRO A 34 14.43 6.43 11.70
N GLY A 35 14.37 5.10 11.65
CA GLY A 35 14.48 4.22 12.81
C GLY A 35 13.23 4.24 13.70
N ILE A 36 12.06 4.45 13.11
CA ILE A 36 10.78 4.54 13.81
C ILE A 36 9.97 3.28 13.51
N SER A 37 9.44 2.65 14.57
CA SER A 37 8.51 1.52 14.44
C SER A 37 7.07 2.03 14.51
N ALA A 38 6.28 1.74 13.48
CA ALA A 38 4.84 1.92 13.53
C ALA A 38 4.19 0.60 13.99
N HIS A 39 3.15 0.69 14.82
CA HIS A 39 2.36 -0.47 15.23
C HIS A 39 1.48 -0.95 14.07
N THR A 40 2.03 -1.83 13.23
CA THR A 40 1.37 -2.41 12.07
C THR A 40 1.90 -3.83 11.84
N HIS A 41 1.33 -4.57 10.87
CA HIS A 41 1.79 -5.92 10.53
C HIS A 41 3.28 -5.93 10.15
N GLU A 42 4.02 -6.97 10.55
CA GLU A 42 5.48 -7.07 10.37
C GLU A 42 5.91 -6.79 8.91
N TYR A 43 5.18 -7.30 7.92
CA TYR A 43 5.47 -7.09 6.50
C TYR A 43 5.14 -5.67 5.99
N ASP A 44 4.40 -4.88 6.76
CA ASP A 44 4.03 -3.50 6.43
C ASP A 44 4.93 -2.45 7.11
N GLN A 45 5.88 -2.87 7.95
CA GLN A 45 6.81 -1.99 8.66
C GLN A 45 8.01 -1.65 7.78
N THR A 46 8.22 -0.38 7.47
CA THR A 46 9.30 0.08 6.56
C THR A 46 10.21 1.13 7.18
N GLY A 47 9.88 1.65 8.36
CA GLY A 47 10.63 2.71 9.04
C GLY A 47 11.72 2.23 10.01
N GLN A 48 11.88 0.91 10.21
CA GLN A 48 12.84 0.34 11.13
C GLN A 48 14.27 0.38 10.58
N VAL A 49 15.27 0.38 11.50
CA VAL A 49 16.69 0.39 11.13
C VAL A 49 17.07 -0.83 10.28
N ASP A 50 16.56 -2.01 10.65
CA ASP A 50 16.71 -3.25 9.87
C ASP A 50 15.61 -3.31 8.80
N SER A 51 15.80 -2.57 7.75
CA SER A 51 14.89 -2.49 6.59
C SER A 51 15.69 -2.51 5.30
N LYS A 52 15.13 -3.12 4.26
CA LYS A 52 15.73 -3.09 2.91
C LYS A 52 15.64 -1.73 2.23
N PHE A 53 14.98 -0.76 2.83
CA PHE A 53 14.65 0.53 2.24
C PHE A 53 15.47 1.67 2.84
N GLY A 54 15.92 2.58 1.97
CA GLY A 54 16.46 3.87 2.34
C GLY A 54 17.86 3.85 2.92
N PHE A 55 18.41 5.04 3.08
CA PHE A 55 19.72 5.25 3.70
C PHE A 55 19.57 5.35 5.23
N ASP A 56 20.37 4.57 5.95
CA ASP A 56 20.39 4.62 7.41
C ASP A 56 21.03 5.92 7.92
N LEU A 57 20.42 6.48 8.96
CA LEU A 57 20.92 7.70 9.61
C LEU A 57 22.09 7.43 10.57
N LYS A 58 22.07 6.31 11.29
CA LYS A 58 23.04 6.05 12.36
C LYS A 58 24.44 5.76 11.84
N SER A 59 24.53 5.08 10.68
CA SER A 59 25.81 4.75 10.05
C SER A 59 26.41 5.91 9.25
N GLY A 60 25.68 7.02 9.08
CA GLY A 60 26.08 8.14 8.25
C GLY A 60 25.86 7.92 6.74
N GLN A 61 25.17 6.86 6.34
CA GLN A 61 24.89 6.60 4.90
C GLN A 61 24.06 7.71 4.28
N ALA A 62 23.09 8.27 5.00
CA ALA A 62 22.26 9.36 4.49
C ALA A 62 23.10 10.63 4.20
N ASP A 63 24.05 10.98 5.08
CA ASP A 63 24.96 12.11 4.87
C ASP A 63 25.89 11.88 3.67
N LYS A 64 26.39 10.66 3.52
CA LYS A 64 27.24 10.27 2.38
C LYS A 64 26.44 10.35 1.06
N ALA A 65 25.22 9.84 1.04
CA ALA A 65 24.34 9.90 -0.13
C ALA A 65 24.03 11.36 -0.54
N LEU A 66 23.73 12.22 0.44
CA LEU A 66 23.57 13.64 0.19
C LEU A 66 24.78 14.24 -0.51
N GLN A 67 25.99 14.00 0.01
CA GLN A 67 27.22 14.53 -0.54
C GLN A 67 27.51 14.01 -1.95
N GLU A 68 27.14 12.77 -2.26
CA GLU A 68 27.27 12.21 -3.61
C GLU A 68 26.30 12.87 -4.59
N VAL A 69 25.05 13.06 -4.20
CA VAL A 69 24.05 13.74 -5.05
C VAL A 69 24.40 15.21 -5.26
N LEU A 70 24.84 15.93 -4.25
CA LEU A 70 25.20 17.35 -4.36
C LEU A 70 26.40 17.60 -5.29
N LYS A 71 27.25 16.61 -5.54
CA LYS A 71 28.34 16.70 -6.51
C LYS A 71 27.89 16.48 -7.97
N ASN A 72 26.70 15.90 -8.15
CA ASN A 72 26.17 15.60 -9.47
C ASN A 72 25.44 16.80 -10.06
N GLN A 73 25.83 17.22 -11.27
CA GLN A 73 25.24 18.39 -11.93
C GLN A 73 23.87 18.10 -12.57
N ARG A 74 23.52 16.81 -12.76
CA ARG A 74 22.28 16.39 -13.42
C ARG A 74 21.19 15.98 -12.43
N MET A 75 21.53 15.87 -11.14
CA MET A 75 20.58 15.54 -10.07
C MET A 75 20.34 16.77 -9.19
N HIS A 76 19.13 17.28 -9.20
CA HIS A 76 18.77 18.42 -8.37
C HIS A 76 18.15 17.93 -7.06
N MET A 77 18.93 17.99 -5.99
CA MET A 77 18.47 17.57 -4.67
C MET A 77 17.37 18.48 -4.15
N LEU A 78 16.13 17.97 -4.03
CA LEU A 78 14.99 18.72 -3.51
C LEU A 78 14.80 18.53 -1.99
N GLY A 79 15.00 17.33 -1.47
CA GLY A 79 14.68 17.12 -0.09
C GLY A 79 14.73 15.66 0.37
N ILE A 80 14.01 15.38 1.44
CA ILE A 80 14.09 14.14 2.19
C ILE A 80 12.73 13.43 2.17
N HIS A 81 12.78 12.13 1.96
CA HIS A 81 11.62 11.25 1.99
C HIS A 81 11.79 10.19 3.08
N ALA A 82 10.71 9.82 3.75
CA ALA A 82 10.61 8.61 4.55
C ALA A 82 9.24 7.97 4.40
N HIS A 83 9.17 6.67 4.65
CA HIS A 83 7.92 5.94 4.72
C HIS A 83 8.00 4.93 5.86
N ILE A 84 7.08 4.99 6.82
CA ILE A 84 7.18 4.25 8.09
C ILE A 84 6.31 2.99 8.14
N GLY A 85 5.46 2.76 7.15
CA GLY A 85 4.60 1.59 7.09
C GLY A 85 3.26 1.85 6.42
N SER A 86 2.37 0.88 6.53
CA SER A 86 1.04 0.91 5.93
C SER A 86 -0.01 0.46 6.95
N GLN A 87 -1.27 0.89 6.79
CA GLN A 87 -2.39 0.59 7.71
C GLN A 87 -2.10 1.07 9.15
N ILE A 88 -1.63 2.30 9.27
CA ILE A 88 -1.27 2.94 10.56
C ILE A 88 -2.47 3.75 11.03
N PHE A 89 -2.90 3.53 12.27
CA PHE A 89 -4.07 4.19 12.87
C PHE A 89 -3.72 5.35 13.79
N GLU A 90 -2.47 5.42 14.26
CA GLU A 90 -2.03 6.38 15.27
C GLU A 90 -1.18 7.51 14.69
N LEU A 91 -1.29 8.70 15.27
CA LEU A 91 -0.54 9.89 14.83
C LEU A 91 0.93 9.86 15.22
N ASN A 92 1.26 9.26 16.36
CA ASN A 92 2.58 9.36 16.98
C ASN A 92 3.72 8.95 16.04
N GLY A 93 3.55 7.87 15.26
CA GLY A 93 4.56 7.43 14.28
C GLY A 93 4.86 8.49 13.23
N PHE A 94 3.83 9.17 12.72
CA PHE A 94 3.97 10.23 11.73
C PHE A 94 4.57 11.50 12.33
N GLU A 95 4.18 11.88 13.56
CA GLU A 95 4.74 13.02 14.26
C GLU A 95 6.24 12.81 14.54
N MET A 96 6.64 11.63 15.00
CA MET A 96 8.05 11.28 15.22
C MET A 96 8.83 11.29 13.90
N ALA A 97 8.27 10.76 12.81
CA ALA A 97 8.91 10.76 11.50
C ALA A 97 9.09 12.20 11.00
N ALA A 98 8.04 13.01 11.04
CA ALA A 98 8.07 14.41 10.62
C ALA A 98 9.12 15.22 11.40
N ALA A 99 9.14 15.08 12.73
CA ALA A 99 10.15 15.73 13.58
C ALA A 99 11.58 15.30 13.20
N LYS A 100 11.78 13.98 13.01
CA LYS A 100 13.10 13.44 12.64
C LYS A 100 13.58 13.94 11.27
N LEU A 101 12.68 14.06 10.28
CA LEU A 101 13.04 14.59 8.97
C LEU A 101 13.46 16.06 9.03
N VAL A 102 12.79 16.87 9.86
CA VAL A 102 13.19 18.27 10.08
C VAL A 102 14.55 18.36 10.79
N ASP A 103 14.80 17.52 11.81
CA ASP A 103 16.10 17.42 12.49
C ASP A 103 17.23 17.14 11.49
N VAL A 104 17.03 16.16 10.58
CA VAL A 104 18.01 15.81 9.55
C VAL A 104 18.22 16.97 8.59
N ALA A 105 17.15 17.60 8.12
CA ALA A 105 17.21 18.75 7.21
C ALA A 105 17.98 19.92 7.84
N ALA A 106 17.72 20.22 9.11
CA ALA A 106 18.43 21.26 9.85
C ALA A 106 19.92 20.94 10.03
N SER A 107 20.23 19.67 10.32
CA SER A 107 21.61 19.17 10.39
C SER A 107 22.34 19.32 9.04
N TRP A 108 21.69 18.95 7.94
CA TRP A 108 22.25 19.08 6.60
C TRP A 108 22.50 20.54 6.20
N ARG A 109 21.59 21.44 6.58
CA ARG A 109 21.79 22.88 6.36
C ARG A 109 23.02 23.39 7.11
N LYS A 110 23.21 22.95 8.36
CA LYS A 110 24.33 23.36 9.18
C LYS A 110 25.68 22.81 8.71
N ASN A 111 25.68 21.51 8.33
CA ASN A 111 26.92 20.77 8.10
C ASN A 111 27.38 20.78 6.64
N TYR A 112 26.45 20.92 5.70
CA TYR A 112 26.69 20.76 4.24
C TYR A 112 26.22 21.95 3.43
N ASP A 113 25.72 23.03 4.08
CA ASP A 113 25.16 24.21 3.42
C ASP A 113 24.03 23.88 2.42
N TYR A 114 23.30 22.79 2.72
CA TYR A 114 22.17 22.32 1.91
C TYR A 114 20.86 22.52 2.66
N THR A 115 19.93 23.28 2.05
CA THR A 115 18.60 23.50 2.61
C THR A 115 17.57 22.68 1.84
N ALA A 116 16.97 21.68 2.48
CA ALA A 116 15.90 20.88 1.90
C ALA A 116 14.67 21.76 1.63
N GLN A 117 14.18 21.70 0.40
CA GLN A 117 13.00 22.44 -0.06
C GLN A 117 11.73 21.65 0.20
N VAL A 118 11.80 20.31 0.18
CA VAL A 118 10.68 19.40 0.32
C VAL A 118 10.95 18.38 1.43
N ILE A 119 9.94 18.14 2.27
CA ILE A 119 9.90 17.01 3.20
C ILE A 119 8.69 16.15 2.87
N ASN A 120 8.94 14.88 2.54
CA ASN A 120 7.93 13.90 2.23
C ASN A 120 7.90 12.83 3.33
N VAL A 121 6.79 12.73 4.04
CA VAL A 121 6.60 11.77 5.14
C VAL A 121 6.01 10.44 4.69
N GLY A 122 5.86 10.22 3.39
CA GLY A 122 5.28 9.03 2.82
C GLY A 122 3.76 8.97 2.99
N GLY A 123 3.25 7.76 2.92
CA GLY A 123 1.83 7.46 3.14
C GLY A 123 1.64 6.48 4.30
N GLY A 124 0.61 5.66 4.20
CA GLY A 124 0.35 4.60 5.18
C GLY A 124 -0.85 4.86 6.08
N PHE A 125 -1.64 5.90 5.83
CA PHE A 125 -2.88 6.18 6.58
C PHE A 125 -3.82 4.99 6.48
N GLY A 126 -4.21 4.46 7.65
CA GLY A 126 -5.07 3.30 7.77
C GLY A 126 -6.51 3.59 7.37
N ILE A 127 -7.20 2.52 6.96
CA ILE A 127 -8.65 2.53 6.67
C ILE A 127 -9.35 1.48 7.52
N LYS A 128 -10.65 1.57 7.62
CA LYS A 128 -11.48 0.57 8.28
C LYS A 128 -11.71 -0.60 7.32
N TYR A 129 -11.29 -1.80 7.70
CA TYR A 129 -11.59 -3.04 7.00
C TYR A 129 -12.67 -3.88 7.71
N VAL A 130 -12.72 -3.78 9.04
CA VAL A 130 -13.68 -4.51 9.90
C VAL A 130 -14.25 -3.58 10.98
N GLN A 131 -15.27 -4.02 11.68
CA GLN A 131 -15.98 -3.18 12.68
C GLN A 131 -15.07 -2.74 13.84
N GLU A 132 -14.06 -3.54 14.15
CA GLU A 132 -13.09 -3.29 15.22
C GLU A 132 -12.04 -2.24 14.84
N ASP A 133 -11.89 -1.92 13.56
CA ASP A 133 -10.95 -0.91 13.11
C ASP A 133 -11.50 0.50 13.34
N HIS A 134 -10.68 1.33 13.96
CA HIS A 134 -11.01 2.72 14.30
C HIS A 134 -9.95 3.70 13.77
N PRO A 135 -9.75 3.77 12.44
CA PRO A 135 -8.78 4.70 11.87
C PRO A 135 -9.22 6.15 12.10
N LEU A 136 -8.24 7.02 12.27
CA LEU A 136 -8.46 8.46 12.21
C LEU A 136 -8.76 8.88 10.76
N LYS A 137 -9.41 10.04 10.62
CA LYS A 137 -9.63 10.61 9.28
C LYS A 137 -8.31 11.09 8.67
N PRO A 138 -8.13 11.01 7.35
CA PRO A 138 -6.92 11.49 6.68
C PRO A 138 -6.52 12.91 7.05
N GLU A 139 -7.49 13.80 7.26
CA GLU A 139 -7.24 15.20 7.65
C GLU A 139 -6.56 15.33 9.02
N GLU A 140 -6.78 14.39 9.94
CA GLU A 140 -6.16 14.40 11.26
C GLU A 140 -4.67 14.07 11.16
N PHE A 141 -4.30 13.09 10.33
CA PHE A 141 -2.90 12.79 10.02
C PHE A 141 -2.20 14.00 9.39
N VAL A 142 -2.81 14.61 8.36
CA VAL A 142 -2.24 15.79 7.70
C VAL A 142 -2.07 16.95 8.66
N LYS A 143 -3.05 17.24 9.53
CA LYS A 143 -2.95 18.30 10.54
C LYS A 143 -1.81 18.04 11.50
N ALA A 144 -1.65 16.81 12.00
CA ALA A 144 -0.57 16.46 12.92
C ALA A 144 0.80 16.60 12.26
N ILE A 145 0.98 16.07 11.04
CA ILE A 145 2.21 16.18 10.26
C ILE A 145 2.59 17.65 10.04
N VAL A 146 1.66 18.46 9.51
CA VAL A 146 1.89 19.89 9.22
C VAL A 146 2.23 20.66 10.49
N LYS A 147 1.53 20.39 11.59
CA LYS A 147 1.80 21.02 12.87
C LYS A 147 3.22 20.69 13.36
N THR A 148 3.58 19.41 13.33
CA THR A 148 4.90 18.96 13.79
C THR A 148 6.02 19.57 12.96
N ILE A 149 5.89 19.57 11.62
CA ILE A 149 6.91 20.18 10.74
C ILE A 149 7.06 21.69 11.02
N LYS A 150 5.95 22.42 11.23
CA LYS A 150 5.98 23.85 11.56
C LYS A 150 6.66 24.12 12.90
N ASP A 151 6.33 23.34 13.93
CA ASP A 151 6.89 23.50 15.27
C ASP A 151 8.41 23.22 15.27
N GLU A 152 8.83 22.11 14.62
CA GLU A 152 10.24 21.74 14.52
C GLU A 152 11.04 22.70 13.60
N ALA A 153 10.46 23.15 12.51
CA ALA A 153 11.09 24.16 11.65
C ALA A 153 11.36 25.47 12.42
N THR A 154 10.40 25.89 13.26
CA THR A 154 10.56 27.07 14.13
C THR A 154 11.66 26.84 15.17
N LYS A 155 11.68 25.70 15.82
CA LYS A 155 12.66 25.30 16.85
C LYS A 155 14.09 25.30 16.28
N HIS A 156 14.27 24.85 15.05
CA HIS A 156 15.57 24.79 14.38
C HIS A 156 15.93 26.06 13.58
N ASN A 157 15.10 27.09 13.62
CA ASN A 157 15.23 28.25 12.72
C ASN A 157 15.41 27.82 11.26
N PHE A 158 14.66 26.78 10.84
CA PHE A 158 14.69 26.22 9.51
C PHE A 158 13.56 26.83 8.67
N PRO A 159 13.79 27.19 7.39
CA PRO A 159 12.71 27.67 6.52
C PRO A 159 11.66 26.59 6.35
N LEU A 160 10.38 26.98 6.38
CA LEU A 160 9.29 26.03 6.21
C LEU A 160 9.36 25.37 4.83
N PRO A 161 9.54 24.03 4.74
CA PRO A 161 9.62 23.34 3.48
C PRO A 161 8.22 23.11 2.88
N GLU A 162 8.16 22.76 1.61
CA GLU A 162 7.00 22.10 1.01
C GLU A 162 6.80 20.74 1.68
N ILE A 163 5.55 20.36 1.93
CA ILE A 163 5.21 19.11 2.62
C ILE A 163 4.49 18.19 1.66
N ASP A 164 5.10 17.06 1.35
CA ASP A 164 4.53 16.01 0.53
C ASP A 164 4.01 14.85 1.38
N ILE A 165 2.95 14.20 0.91
CA ILE A 165 2.41 12.96 1.43
C ILE A 165 2.03 12.01 0.28
N GLU A 166 2.03 10.70 0.55
CA GLU A 166 1.76 9.65 -0.45
C GLU A 166 0.62 8.70 -0.02
N PRO A 167 -0.59 9.23 0.29
CA PRO A 167 -1.70 8.37 0.70
C PRO A 167 -2.24 7.60 -0.50
N GLY A 168 -2.10 6.28 -0.51
CA GLY A 168 -2.67 5.40 -1.53
C GLY A 168 -3.92 4.69 -1.01
N ARG A 169 -3.75 3.84 0.00
CA ARG A 169 -4.81 3.02 0.58
C ARG A 169 -6.04 3.84 1.01
N SER A 170 -5.84 4.94 1.69
CA SER A 170 -6.93 5.77 2.19
C SER A 170 -7.74 6.49 1.09
N ILE A 171 -7.19 6.59 -0.13
CA ILE A 171 -7.88 7.16 -1.29
C ILE A 171 -8.74 6.10 -1.99
N VAL A 172 -8.15 4.94 -2.34
CA VAL A 172 -8.80 3.98 -3.22
C VAL A 172 -9.33 2.74 -2.51
N GLY A 173 -8.87 2.44 -1.29
CA GLY A 173 -9.30 1.24 -0.55
C GLY A 173 -10.81 1.14 -0.41
N PRO A 174 -11.49 2.15 0.18
CA PRO A 174 -12.93 2.12 0.40
C PRO A 174 -13.77 2.19 -0.88
N ALA A 175 -13.17 2.54 -2.02
CA ALA A 175 -13.88 2.66 -3.28
C ALA A 175 -14.03 1.33 -4.03
N GLY A 176 -13.33 0.26 -3.61
CA GLY A 176 -13.33 -1.01 -4.31
C GLY A 176 -14.01 -2.14 -3.54
N TYR A 177 -14.69 -3.00 -4.28
CA TYR A 177 -15.36 -4.19 -3.76
C TYR A 177 -15.04 -5.39 -4.67
N ASN A 178 -14.73 -6.55 -4.06
CA ASN A 178 -14.70 -7.79 -4.81
C ASN A 178 -16.06 -8.48 -4.72
N LEU A 179 -16.61 -8.85 -5.87
CA LEU A 179 -17.89 -9.55 -5.95
C LEU A 179 -17.65 -11.03 -6.24
N TYR A 180 -18.24 -11.88 -5.41
CA TYR A 180 -18.11 -13.32 -5.49
C TYR A 180 -19.47 -13.99 -5.54
N LYS A 181 -19.66 -14.91 -6.48
CA LYS A 181 -20.87 -15.73 -6.56
C LYS A 181 -20.74 -16.97 -5.67
N VAL A 182 -21.72 -17.17 -4.81
CA VAL A 182 -21.83 -18.35 -3.97
C VAL A 182 -22.11 -19.59 -4.82
N GLY A 183 -21.30 -20.62 -4.62
CA GLY A 183 -21.46 -21.95 -5.19
C GLY A 183 -22.03 -22.95 -4.21
N SER A 184 -21.22 -23.96 -3.83
CA SER A 184 -21.61 -24.99 -2.88
C SER A 184 -21.39 -24.54 -1.43
N MET A 185 -22.12 -25.18 -0.53
CA MET A 185 -21.91 -25.06 0.92
C MET A 185 -21.56 -26.41 1.51
N LYS A 186 -20.68 -26.43 2.51
CA LYS A 186 -20.30 -27.63 3.25
C LYS A 186 -20.57 -27.43 4.72
N GLU A 187 -21.51 -28.20 5.22
CA GLU A 187 -21.84 -28.23 6.65
C GLU A 187 -21.16 -29.45 7.33
N ILE A 188 -20.51 -29.20 8.45
CA ILE A 188 -19.94 -30.23 9.30
C ILE A 188 -20.59 -30.07 10.69
N PRO A 189 -21.26 -31.08 11.22
CA PRO A 189 -21.94 -30.97 12.51
C PRO A 189 -21.02 -30.48 13.63
N GLY A 190 -21.41 -29.38 14.28
CA GLY A 190 -20.67 -28.79 15.40
C GLY A 190 -19.52 -27.84 14.97
N LEU A 191 -19.31 -27.58 13.67
CA LEU A 191 -18.29 -26.65 13.16
C LEU A 191 -18.95 -25.53 12.37
N VAL A 192 -18.18 -24.43 12.15
CA VAL A 192 -18.57 -23.35 11.26
C VAL A 192 -18.62 -23.88 9.82
N PRO A 193 -19.73 -23.68 9.10
CA PRO A 193 -19.85 -24.17 7.72
C PRO A 193 -18.98 -23.36 6.74
N TYR A 194 -18.59 -24.03 5.67
CA TYR A 194 -17.92 -23.41 4.55
C TYR A 194 -18.92 -22.99 3.46
N VAL A 195 -18.73 -21.80 2.92
CA VAL A 195 -19.39 -21.35 1.69
C VAL A 195 -18.34 -21.14 0.63
N ALA A 196 -18.41 -21.93 -0.44
CA ALA A 196 -17.48 -21.82 -1.56
C ALA A 196 -17.94 -20.73 -2.55
N VAL A 197 -16.98 -19.94 -3.04
CA VAL A 197 -17.24 -18.88 -4.01
C VAL A 197 -16.41 -19.08 -5.29
N ASP A 198 -16.76 -18.36 -6.36
CA ASP A 198 -16.14 -18.47 -7.68
C ASP A 198 -14.81 -17.73 -7.84
N GLY A 199 -14.30 -17.11 -6.77
CA GLY A 199 -12.99 -16.49 -6.70
C GLY A 199 -12.08 -17.15 -5.65
N GLY A 200 -11.13 -16.40 -5.12
CA GLY A 200 -10.23 -16.89 -4.07
C GLY A 200 -8.93 -16.12 -3.97
N MET A 201 -7.88 -16.75 -3.43
CA MET A 201 -6.59 -16.12 -3.20
C MET A 201 -5.89 -15.60 -4.48
N GLY A 202 -6.26 -16.09 -5.65
CA GLY A 202 -5.77 -15.55 -6.91
C GLY A 202 -6.32 -14.15 -7.24
N ASP A 203 -7.49 -13.79 -6.72
CA ASP A 203 -8.10 -12.47 -6.89
C ASP A 203 -7.76 -11.53 -5.74
N ASN A 204 -7.71 -12.07 -4.51
CA ASN A 204 -7.34 -11.35 -3.30
C ASN A 204 -6.45 -12.23 -2.42
N ILE A 205 -5.15 -12.09 -2.58
CA ILE A 205 -4.13 -12.85 -1.82
C ILE A 205 -3.99 -12.35 -0.36
N ARG A 206 -4.52 -11.19 -0.03
CA ARG A 206 -4.23 -10.52 1.24
C ARG A 206 -4.67 -11.30 2.50
N PRO A 207 -5.82 -12.00 2.53
CA PRO A 207 -6.16 -12.85 3.67
C PRO A 207 -5.10 -13.93 3.93
N ALA A 208 -4.64 -14.61 2.88
CA ALA A 208 -3.63 -15.66 3.01
C ALA A 208 -2.23 -15.12 3.33
N LEU A 209 -1.83 -13.97 2.75
CA LEU A 209 -0.46 -13.43 2.87
C LEU A 209 -0.28 -12.58 4.14
N TYR A 210 -1.26 -11.75 4.48
CA TYR A 210 -1.18 -10.78 5.56
C TYR A 210 -2.15 -11.07 6.72
N GLN A 211 -2.92 -12.17 6.65
CA GLN A 211 -4.02 -12.44 7.57
C GLN A 211 -5.04 -11.27 7.62
N ALA A 212 -5.14 -10.56 6.49
CA ALA A 212 -6.02 -9.40 6.36
C ALA A 212 -7.48 -9.84 6.49
N LYS A 213 -8.21 -9.11 7.32
CA LYS A 213 -9.65 -9.32 7.51
C LYS A 213 -10.44 -8.35 6.67
N TYR A 214 -11.59 -8.78 6.19
CA TYR A 214 -12.50 -7.97 5.38
C TYR A 214 -13.94 -8.18 5.81
N GLU A 215 -14.73 -7.12 5.85
CA GLU A 215 -16.17 -7.25 5.92
C GLU A 215 -16.72 -7.81 4.61
N THR A 216 -17.71 -8.69 4.76
CA THR A 216 -18.39 -9.32 3.63
C THR A 216 -19.89 -9.19 3.83
N VAL A 217 -20.61 -8.80 2.78
CA VAL A 217 -22.06 -8.58 2.82
C VAL A 217 -22.76 -9.29 1.67
N LEU A 218 -24.03 -9.67 1.90
CA LEU A 218 -24.89 -10.18 0.86
C LEU A 218 -25.42 -9.00 0.01
N THR A 219 -25.09 -8.96 -1.28
CA THR A 219 -25.40 -7.79 -2.14
C THR A 219 -26.88 -7.55 -2.35
N ASN A 220 -27.67 -8.62 -2.49
CA ASN A 220 -29.10 -8.55 -2.81
C ASN A 220 -29.92 -7.97 -1.64
N ASP A 221 -29.42 -8.09 -0.41
CA ASP A 221 -30.07 -7.61 0.79
C ASP A 221 -29.03 -7.32 1.89
N PRO A 222 -28.24 -6.25 1.74
CA PRO A 222 -27.13 -5.95 2.66
C PRO A 222 -27.62 -5.60 4.08
N GLN A 223 -28.93 -5.33 4.26
CA GLN A 223 -29.52 -5.06 5.55
C GLN A 223 -30.12 -6.31 6.22
N ARG A 224 -30.14 -7.46 5.53
CA ARG A 224 -30.64 -8.71 6.12
C ARG A 224 -29.79 -9.08 7.32
N LYS A 225 -30.49 -9.35 8.42
CA LYS A 225 -29.83 -9.70 9.68
C LYS A 225 -28.95 -10.96 9.51
N ALA A 226 -27.68 -10.80 9.84
CA ALA A 226 -26.75 -11.90 9.93
C ALA A 226 -27.18 -12.92 11.01
N SER A 227 -27.16 -14.20 10.69
CA SER A 227 -27.67 -15.27 11.54
C SER A 227 -26.66 -16.37 11.85
N GLN A 228 -25.61 -16.52 11.03
CA GLN A 228 -24.66 -17.62 11.13
C GLN A 228 -23.27 -17.16 10.70
N GLU A 229 -22.23 -17.75 11.31
CA GLU A 229 -20.85 -17.60 10.87
C GLU A 229 -20.56 -18.57 9.73
N PHE A 230 -19.72 -18.11 8.78
CA PHE A 230 -19.25 -18.87 7.63
C PHE A 230 -17.77 -18.67 7.41
N HIS A 231 -17.07 -19.73 6.99
CA HIS A 231 -15.79 -19.62 6.31
C HIS A 231 -16.06 -19.40 4.82
N VAL A 232 -15.78 -18.21 4.31
CA VAL A 232 -15.89 -17.91 2.87
C VAL A 232 -14.65 -18.44 2.18
N ALA A 233 -14.78 -19.59 1.53
CA ALA A 233 -13.68 -20.32 0.92
C ALA A 233 -13.61 -20.09 -0.58
N GLY A 234 -12.41 -19.88 -1.08
CA GLY A 234 -12.15 -19.78 -2.51
C GLY A 234 -12.15 -21.12 -3.24
N LYS A 235 -11.87 -21.07 -4.51
CA LYS A 235 -11.90 -22.23 -5.45
C LYS A 235 -10.54 -22.94 -5.58
N TYR A 236 -9.49 -22.44 -4.95
CA TYR A 236 -8.14 -22.98 -5.10
C TYR A 236 -7.91 -24.18 -4.21
N CYS A 237 -7.02 -25.08 -4.63
CA CYS A 237 -6.69 -26.31 -3.90
C CYS A 237 -5.72 -26.07 -2.74
N GLU A 238 -6.01 -25.03 -1.95
CA GLU A 238 -5.22 -24.58 -0.81
C GLU A 238 -6.11 -24.49 0.43
N SER A 239 -5.73 -25.11 1.52
CA SER A 239 -6.50 -25.00 2.78
C SER A 239 -6.51 -23.57 3.34
N GLY A 240 -5.54 -22.76 2.99
CA GLY A 240 -5.45 -21.33 3.33
C GLY A 240 -6.23 -20.40 2.40
N ASP A 241 -6.97 -20.92 1.39
CA ASP A 241 -7.80 -20.10 0.52
C ASP A 241 -9.15 -19.77 1.19
N ILE A 242 -9.04 -19.08 2.32
CA ILE A 242 -10.16 -18.52 3.09
C ILE A 242 -10.12 -17.01 2.90
N LEU A 243 -11.15 -16.48 2.27
CA LEU A 243 -11.25 -15.05 1.97
C LEU A 243 -11.74 -14.24 3.18
N ALA A 244 -12.65 -14.83 3.95
CA ALA A 244 -13.16 -14.20 5.19
C ALA A 244 -13.77 -15.23 6.12
N ASP A 245 -13.70 -14.95 7.43
CA ASP A 245 -14.60 -15.47 8.43
C ASP A 245 -15.67 -14.42 8.68
N ALA A 246 -16.91 -14.69 8.26
CA ALA A 246 -17.94 -13.67 8.21
C ALA A 246 -19.26 -14.15 8.81
N LYS A 247 -19.91 -13.26 9.59
CA LYS A 247 -21.27 -13.48 10.06
C LYS A 247 -22.26 -12.95 9.02
N LEU A 248 -22.97 -13.89 8.37
CA LEU A 248 -23.83 -13.62 7.22
C LEU A 248 -25.28 -14.09 7.46
N PRO A 249 -26.26 -13.60 6.69
CA PRO A 249 -27.56 -14.22 6.58
C PRO A 249 -27.44 -15.65 6.03
N LEU A 250 -28.50 -16.44 6.14
CA LEU A 250 -28.55 -17.73 5.45
C LEU A 250 -28.38 -17.51 3.94
N LEU A 251 -27.39 -18.20 3.36
CA LEU A 251 -27.00 -18.10 1.96
C LEU A 251 -27.58 -19.27 1.15
N LYS A 252 -27.64 -19.08 -0.16
CA LYS A 252 -27.96 -20.11 -1.14
C LYS A 252 -27.06 -19.98 -2.37
N ALA A 253 -26.90 -21.06 -3.10
CA ALA A 253 -26.18 -21.05 -4.37
C ALA A 253 -26.74 -19.97 -5.32
N GLY A 254 -25.85 -19.20 -5.93
CA GLY A 254 -26.19 -18.09 -6.82
C GLY A 254 -26.29 -16.72 -6.12
N ASP A 255 -26.29 -16.65 -4.78
CA ASP A 255 -26.16 -15.38 -4.07
C ASP A 255 -24.81 -14.70 -4.42
N ILE A 256 -24.77 -13.39 -4.34
CA ILE A 256 -23.53 -12.62 -4.57
C ILE A 256 -23.09 -12.00 -3.25
N LEU A 257 -21.86 -12.27 -2.85
CA LEU A 257 -21.20 -11.64 -1.73
C LEU A 257 -20.31 -10.50 -2.24
N ALA A 258 -20.34 -9.36 -1.57
CA ALA A 258 -19.36 -8.29 -1.74
C ALA A 258 -18.40 -8.31 -0.55
N MET A 259 -17.11 -8.44 -0.84
CA MET A 259 -16.04 -8.17 0.10
C MET A 259 -15.67 -6.70 -0.03
N LEU A 260 -15.77 -5.96 1.08
CA LEU A 260 -15.66 -4.50 1.11
C LEU A 260 -14.19 -4.04 1.15
N ASP A 261 -13.95 -2.78 0.80
CA ASP A 261 -12.67 -2.08 0.97
C ASP A 261 -11.45 -2.72 0.26
N THR A 262 -11.69 -3.34 -0.90
CA THR A 262 -10.67 -4.06 -1.67
C THR A 262 -9.99 -3.21 -2.75
N GLY A 263 -10.23 -1.89 -2.80
CA GLY A 263 -9.74 -1.01 -3.87
C GLY A 263 -8.21 -0.81 -3.87
N ALA A 264 -7.55 -1.00 -2.72
CA ALA A 264 -6.10 -0.94 -2.62
C ALA A 264 -5.51 -2.35 -2.52
N TYR A 265 -4.44 -2.62 -3.28
CA TYR A 265 -3.70 -3.89 -3.26
C TYR A 265 -4.58 -5.13 -3.56
N GLY A 266 -5.74 -4.93 -4.19
CA GLY A 266 -6.61 -5.99 -4.69
C GLY A 266 -6.14 -6.47 -6.06
N TYR A 267 -6.70 -5.91 -7.14
CA TYR A 267 -6.38 -6.31 -8.51
C TYR A 267 -4.89 -6.26 -8.85
N SER A 268 -4.14 -5.29 -8.32
CA SER A 268 -2.68 -5.16 -8.56
C SER A 268 -1.85 -6.33 -7.99
N MET A 269 -2.38 -7.06 -7.00
CA MET A 269 -1.77 -8.27 -6.44
C MET A 269 -2.42 -9.55 -6.98
N ALA A 270 -3.45 -9.46 -7.81
CA ALA A 270 -4.08 -10.62 -8.41
C ALA A 270 -3.11 -11.35 -9.34
N SER A 271 -3.25 -12.67 -9.40
CA SER A 271 -2.35 -13.54 -10.14
C SER A 271 -3.14 -14.57 -10.96
N ASN A 272 -2.42 -15.21 -11.90
CA ASN A 272 -2.94 -16.35 -12.65
C ASN A 272 -2.61 -17.69 -11.95
N TYR A 273 -2.59 -17.72 -10.63
CA TYR A 273 -2.35 -18.95 -9.88
C TYR A 273 -3.24 -20.08 -10.36
N ASN A 274 -2.67 -21.28 -10.56
CA ASN A 274 -3.31 -22.43 -11.19
C ASN A 274 -3.93 -22.13 -12.57
N ARG A 275 -3.35 -21.17 -13.32
CA ARG A 275 -3.84 -20.70 -14.64
C ARG A 275 -5.33 -20.28 -14.61
N ASN A 276 -5.78 -19.68 -13.54
CA ASN A 276 -7.09 -19.05 -13.49
C ASN A 276 -7.03 -17.62 -14.05
N PRO A 277 -8.01 -17.23 -14.88
CA PRO A 277 -8.13 -15.86 -15.39
C PRO A 277 -8.37 -14.86 -14.25
N ARG A 278 -7.70 -13.71 -14.30
CA ARG A 278 -8.01 -12.59 -13.41
C ARG A 278 -9.39 -12.00 -13.71
N PRO A 279 -10.10 -11.48 -12.69
CA PRO A 279 -11.44 -10.92 -12.87
C PRO A 279 -11.41 -9.62 -13.67
N ALA A 280 -12.58 -9.18 -14.14
CA ALA A 280 -12.74 -7.84 -14.71
C ALA A 280 -12.68 -6.78 -13.62
N VAL A 281 -12.26 -5.54 -14.00
CA VAL A 281 -12.46 -4.35 -13.19
C VAL A 281 -13.53 -3.48 -13.84
N VAL A 282 -14.51 -3.10 -13.03
CA VAL A 282 -15.66 -2.31 -13.48
C VAL A 282 -15.72 -1.04 -12.62
N PHE A 283 -15.80 0.11 -13.26
CA PHE A 283 -16.12 1.37 -12.57
C PHE A 283 -17.63 1.58 -12.60
N ALA A 284 -18.16 1.97 -11.46
CA ALA A 284 -19.58 2.27 -11.30
C ALA A 284 -19.75 3.68 -10.73
N GLU A 285 -20.52 4.51 -11.44
CA GLU A 285 -20.80 5.89 -11.05
C GLU A 285 -22.19 6.29 -11.58
N ASP A 286 -22.97 6.95 -10.75
CA ASP A 286 -24.31 7.48 -11.11
C ASP A 286 -25.23 6.46 -11.80
N GLY A 287 -25.24 5.22 -11.30
CA GLY A 287 -26.08 4.13 -11.83
C GLY A 287 -25.60 3.55 -13.17
N LYS A 288 -24.42 3.95 -13.64
CA LYS A 288 -23.77 3.40 -14.83
C LYS A 288 -22.59 2.53 -14.43
N ALA A 289 -22.28 1.54 -15.27
CA ALA A 289 -21.13 0.67 -15.08
C ALA A 289 -20.33 0.56 -16.38
N GLN A 290 -18.99 0.64 -16.26
CA GLN A 290 -18.08 0.53 -17.40
C GLN A 290 -16.95 -0.44 -17.05
N VAL A 291 -16.71 -1.42 -17.93
CA VAL A 291 -15.55 -2.30 -17.83
C VAL A 291 -14.32 -1.49 -18.23
N VAL A 292 -13.38 -1.31 -17.28
CA VAL A 292 -12.10 -0.61 -17.49
C VAL A 292 -10.93 -1.57 -17.65
N ILE A 293 -11.07 -2.80 -17.12
CA ILE A 293 -10.17 -3.92 -17.40
C ILE A 293 -11.09 -5.11 -17.69
N ARG A 294 -10.99 -5.67 -18.89
CA ARG A 294 -11.78 -6.86 -19.24
C ARG A 294 -11.29 -8.08 -18.43
N ARG A 295 -12.18 -9.05 -18.22
CA ARG A 295 -11.78 -10.36 -17.71
C ARG A 295 -10.80 -11.02 -18.69
N GLU A 296 -9.78 -11.68 -18.17
CA GLU A 296 -8.89 -12.49 -18.99
C GLU A 296 -9.65 -13.68 -19.61
N SER A 297 -9.32 -13.99 -20.87
CA SER A 297 -9.73 -15.21 -21.54
C SER A 297 -8.69 -16.33 -21.30
N LEU A 298 -8.98 -17.53 -21.75
CA LEU A 298 -8.02 -18.64 -21.71
C LEU A 298 -6.83 -18.38 -22.63
N GLU A 299 -7.05 -17.71 -23.76
CA GLU A 299 -6.00 -17.29 -24.69
C GLU A 299 -5.01 -16.32 -24.03
N ASP A 300 -5.47 -15.42 -23.16
CA ASP A 300 -4.59 -14.51 -22.42
C ASP A 300 -3.62 -15.27 -21.50
N LEU A 301 -4.01 -16.44 -21.01
CA LEU A 301 -3.18 -17.24 -20.12
C LEU A 301 -2.02 -17.96 -20.83
N VAL A 302 -2.15 -18.17 -22.13
CA VAL A 302 -1.18 -18.94 -22.93
C VAL A 302 -0.46 -18.12 -23.98
N HIS A 303 -0.75 -16.81 -24.09
CA HIS A 303 -0.18 -15.95 -25.14
C HIS A 303 1.36 -15.81 -25.09
N LEU A 304 1.99 -16.12 -23.95
CA LEU A 304 3.44 -16.14 -23.79
C LEU A 304 4.04 -17.53 -23.96
N ASP A 305 3.22 -18.59 -24.09
CA ASP A 305 3.71 -19.94 -24.28
C ASP A 305 4.35 -20.04 -25.66
N GLN A 306 5.47 -20.75 -25.77
CA GLN A 306 6.19 -20.98 -27.01
C GLN A 306 6.19 -22.46 -27.34
N ASP A 307 6.19 -22.79 -28.65
CA ASP A 307 6.36 -24.17 -29.10
C ASP A 307 7.71 -24.70 -28.68
N TYR A 308 7.71 -25.89 -28.07
CA TYR A 308 8.91 -26.58 -27.68
C TYR A 308 9.29 -27.58 -28.75
N ASN A 309 10.18 -27.18 -29.66
CA ASN A 309 10.71 -28.02 -30.71
C ASN A 309 12.16 -28.43 -30.35
N ILE A 310 12.40 -29.71 -30.03
CA ILE A 310 13.73 -30.30 -29.89
C ILE A 310 14.01 -31.10 -31.13
#